data_c18fc43c36096207cec65de3cab16d38
#
_entry.id   c18fc43c36096207cec65de3cab16d38
#
_cell.length_a   1.000
_cell.length_b   1.000
_cell.length_c   1.000
_cell.angle_alpha   90.00
_cell.angle_beta   90.00
_cell.angle_gamma   90.00
#
_symmetry.space_group_name_H-M   'P 1'
#
loop_
_entity.id
_entity.type
_entity.pdbx_description
1 polymer ?
#
loop_
_entity_poly.entity_id
_entity_poly.type
_entity_poly.pdbx_seq_one_letter_code
_entity_poly.pdbx_strand_id
1 'polypeptide(L)'
;MQQLAHFLISTQLKNKISQMDNQKNIYKKVLPIVVLLLVTTNIFAQKLVRYDLYVKDTIVNFTGKEKRAIAVNGQIPMPTLTFTEGDTAEIHVHNQLKESTSLHWHGLYLPNKEDGVPYLTQMPIEPNTTHVYRFKIIQNGTHWYHSHSGLQEQIGMYGSLILKKREDDPTFRKGMTI
;
A
#
# COMPACT_ATOMS: atom_id res chain seq x y z
N MET A 1 -65.35 -6.02 42.93
CA MET A 1 -64.44 -6.55 41.86
C MET A 1 -63.96 -5.50 40.82
N GLN A 2 -64.83 -4.63 40.34
CA GLN A 2 -64.46 -3.60 39.33
C GLN A 2 -63.38 -2.61 39.77
N GLN A 3 -63.37 -2.14 41.03
CA GLN A 3 -62.33 -1.20 41.52
C GLN A 3 -60.94 -1.81 41.60
N LEU A 4 -60.83 -3.10 41.90
CA LEU A 4 -59.54 -3.78 41.97
C LEU A 4 -58.92 -3.96 40.55
N ALA A 5 -59.75 -4.27 39.57
CA ALA A 5 -59.34 -4.39 38.18
C ALA A 5 -58.85 -3.03 37.62
N HIS A 6 -59.55 -1.95 37.93
CA HIS A 6 -59.13 -0.59 37.51
C HIS A 6 -57.79 -0.16 38.15
N PHE A 7 -57.56 -0.52 39.40
CA PHE A 7 -56.30 -0.24 40.07
C PHE A 7 -55.13 -1.02 39.48
N LEU A 8 -55.30 -2.30 39.18
CA LEU A 8 -54.28 -3.16 38.57
C LEU A 8 -53.91 -2.68 37.16
N ILE A 9 -54.88 -2.33 36.32
CA ILE A 9 -54.67 -1.83 34.97
C ILE A 9 -53.89 -0.47 35.02
N SER A 10 -54.30 0.43 35.93
CA SER A 10 -53.62 1.73 36.07
C SER A 10 -52.19 1.58 36.54
N THR A 11 -51.89 0.61 37.39
CA THR A 11 -50.53 0.31 37.87
C THR A 11 -49.64 -0.28 36.75
N GLN A 12 -50.20 -1.22 35.98
CA GLN A 12 -49.48 -1.77 34.83
C GLN A 12 -49.17 -0.72 33.76
N LEU A 13 -50.15 0.16 33.48
CA LEU A 13 -49.93 1.26 32.54
C LEU A 13 -48.84 2.23 32.99
N LYS A 14 -48.84 2.61 34.26
CA LYS A 14 -47.78 3.47 34.86
C LYS A 14 -46.40 2.82 34.76
N ASN A 15 -46.29 1.52 35.04
CA ASN A 15 -45.04 0.78 34.94
C ASN A 15 -44.54 0.71 33.49
N LYS A 16 -45.41 0.50 32.52
CA LYS A 16 -45.07 0.47 31.13
C LYS A 16 -44.60 1.83 30.61
N ILE A 17 -45.26 2.90 31.01
CA ILE A 17 -44.84 4.27 30.66
C ILE A 17 -43.47 4.61 31.29
N SER A 18 -43.25 4.27 32.56
CA SER A 18 -41.95 4.46 33.23
C SER A 18 -40.82 3.69 32.55
N GLN A 19 -41.07 2.45 32.09
CA GLN A 19 -40.08 1.67 31.34
C GLN A 19 -39.76 2.29 29.97
N MET A 20 -40.77 2.79 29.26
CA MET A 20 -40.58 3.48 27.97
C MET A 20 -39.76 4.77 28.11
N ASP A 21 -40.03 5.55 29.17
CA ASP A 21 -39.29 6.79 29.43
C ASP A 21 -37.83 6.50 29.85
N ASN A 22 -37.60 5.44 30.61
CA ASN A 22 -36.25 4.99 30.94
C ASN A 22 -35.45 4.54 29.71
N GLN A 23 -36.10 3.78 28.80
CA GLN A 23 -35.47 3.43 27.52
C GLN A 23 -35.13 4.67 26.67
N LYS A 24 -36.07 5.62 26.53
CA LYS A 24 -35.79 6.89 25.80
C LYS A 24 -34.61 7.65 26.40
N ASN A 25 -34.47 7.67 27.72
CA ASN A 25 -33.35 8.32 28.40
C ASN A 25 -32.01 7.60 28.14
N ILE A 26 -32.02 6.28 28.06
CA ILE A 26 -30.83 5.49 27.70
C ILE A 26 -30.40 5.81 26.26
N TYR A 27 -31.34 5.79 25.29
CA TYR A 27 -31.01 6.16 23.90
C TYR A 27 -30.45 7.59 23.78
N LYS A 28 -31.02 8.56 24.50
CA LYS A 28 -30.52 9.94 24.50
C LYS A 28 -29.09 10.07 25.04
N LYS A 29 -28.66 9.19 25.94
CA LYS A 29 -27.31 9.15 26.48
C LYS A 29 -26.34 8.34 25.66
N VAL A 30 -26.77 7.22 25.12
CA VAL A 30 -25.93 6.25 24.39
C VAL A 30 -25.69 6.69 22.94
N LEU A 31 -26.73 7.22 22.28
CA LEU A 31 -26.64 7.62 20.87
C LEU A 31 -25.52 8.63 20.59
N PRO A 32 -25.33 9.73 21.36
CA PRO A 32 -24.22 10.65 21.12
C PRO A 32 -22.86 10.02 21.36
N ILE A 33 -22.73 9.07 22.29
CA ILE A 33 -21.49 8.34 22.53
C ILE A 33 -21.16 7.42 21.34
N VAL A 34 -22.15 6.73 20.81
CA VAL A 34 -21.98 5.87 19.62
C VAL A 34 -21.62 6.73 18.40
N VAL A 35 -22.28 7.86 18.21
CA VAL A 35 -21.95 8.79 17.11
C VAL A 35 -20.53 9.36 17.29
N LEU A 36 -20.14 9.71 18.50
CA LEU A 36 -18.79 10.20 18.80
C LEU A 36 -17.73 9.13 18.52
N LEU A 37 -17.98 7.87 18.89
CA LEU A 37 -17.09 6.74 18.58
C LEU A 37 -16.96 6.48 17.08
N LEU A 38 -18.04 6.66 16.32
CA LEU A 38 -18.02 6.51 14.86
C LEU A 38 -17.25 7.64 14.16
N VAL A 39 -17.25 8.84 14.72
CA VAL A 39 -16.56 10.01 14.14
C VAL A 39 -15.06 10.00 14.46
N THR A 40 -14.64 9.37 15.56
CA THR A 40 -13.22 9.33 15.97
C THR A 40 -12.38 8.27 15.28
N THR A 41 -12.97 7.37 14.52
CA THR A 41 -12.21 6.43 13.69
C THR A 41 -11.71 7.12 12.42
N ASN A 42 -10.68 7.95 12.53
CA ASN A 42 -9.85 8.30 11.40
C ASN A 42 -9.11 7.04 10.96
N ILE A 43 -9.77 6.20 10.19
CA ILE A 43 -9.14 5.08 9.50
C ILE A 43 -8.26 5.73 8.44
N PHE A 44 -6.95 5.89 8.72
CA PHE A 44 -5.98 6.15 7.68
C PHE A 44 -6.06 4.98 6.68
N ALA A 45 -6.78 5.19 5.60
CA ALA A 45 -6.98 4.17 4.59
C ALA A 45 -5.61 3.82 4.00
N GLN A 46 -5.18 2.59 4.23
CA GLN A 46 -4.00 2.04 3.57
C GLN A 46 -4.32 2.00 2.07
N LYS A 47 -3.52 2.72 1.28
CA LYS A 47 -3.72 2.78 -0.16
C LYS A 47 -2.99 1.63 -0.83
N LEU A 48 -3.65 0.95 -1.77
CA LEU A 48 -2.99 0.10 -2.75
C LEU A 48 -2.43 1.00 -3.86
N VAL A 49 -1.10 1.02 -4.02
CA VAL A 49 -0.43 1.78 -5.06
C VAL A 49 0.15 0.80 -6.06
N ARG A 50 -0.36 0.86 -7.29
CA ARG A 50 0.03 -0.03 -8.37
C ARG A 50 0.94 0.68 -9.37
N TYR A 51 1.96 -0.07 -9.83
CA TYR A 51 2.80 0.24 -10.98
C TYR A 51 2.82 -0.92 -11.95
N ASP A 52 2.79 -0.61 -13.25
CA ASP A 52 3.03 -1.55 -14.34
C ASP A 52 4.37 -1.19 -15.00
N LEU A 53 5.34 -2.10 -14.95
CA LEU A 53 6.71 -1.93 -15.44
C LEU A 53 6.94 -2.85 -16.64
N TYR A 54 7.04 -2.26 -17.83
CA TYR A 54 7.30 -2.96 -19.08
C TYR A 54 8.79 -2.95 -19.37
N VAL A 55 9.45 -4.08 -19.19
CA VAL A 55 10.90 -4.26 -19.39
C VAL A 55 11.18 -4.63 -20.83
N LYS A 56 11.98 -3.83 -21.55
CA LYS A 56 12.20 -3.99 -22.99
C LYS A 56 13.63 -3.65 -23.39
N ASP A 57 14.14 -4.38 -24.39
CA ASP A 57 15.39 -4.00 -25.06
C ASP A 57 15.25 -2.65 -25.78
N THR A 58 16.33 -1.88 -25.73
CA THR A 58 16.46 -0.63 -26.46
C THR A 58 17.91 -0.44 -26.96
N ILE A 59 18.10 0.51 -27.85
CA ILE A 59 19.42 0.95 -28.30
C ILE A 59 19.68 2.36 -27.78
N VAL A 60 20.83 2.58 -27.20
CA VAL A 60 21.28 3.88 -26.72
C VAL A 60 22.60 4.28 -27.40
N ASN A 61 22.82 5.57 -27.55
CA ASN A 61 24.06 6.12 -28.12
C ASN A 61 24.52 7.35 -27.33
N PHE A 62 25.11 7.12 -26.16
CA PHE A 62 25.64 8.19 -25.31
C PHE A 62 27.09 8.65 -25.72
N THR A 63 27.78 7.81 -26.47
CA THR A 63 29.23 8.02 -26.74
C THR A 63 29.59 8.00 -28.22
N GLY A 64 28.59 8.16 -29.11
CA GLY A 64 28.78 8.05 -30.56
C GLY A 64 28.77 6.63 -31.11
N LYS A 65 28.54 5.63 -30.23
CA LYS A 65 28.40 4.22 -30.63
C LYS A 65 27.08 3.65 -30.06
N GLU A 66 26.32 2.99 -30.93
CA GLU A 66 25.12 2.30 -30.52
C GLU A 66 25.45 1.11 -29.63
N LYS A 67 24.71 0.98 -28.54
CA LYS A 67 24.81 -0.10 -27.56
C LYS A 67 23.43 -0.59 -27.18
N ARG A 68 23.30 -1.92 -26.98
CA ARG A 68 22.13 -2.51 -26.36
C ARG A 68 22.02 -2.01 -24.93
N ALA A 69 20.82 -1.63 -24.53
CA ALA A 69 20.43 -1.33 -23.17
C ALA A 69 19.05 -1.90 -22.89
N ILE A 70 18.62 -1.85 -21.63
CA ILE A 70 17.27 -2.23 -21.22
C ILE A 70 16.57 -1.01 -20.63
N ALA A 71 15.42 -0.67 -21.22
CA ALA A 71 14.55 0.39 -20.72
C ALA A 71 13.34 -0.20 -20.01
N VAL A 72 12.86 0.49 -18.98
CA VAL A 72 11.57 0.19 -18.33
C VAL A 72 10.63 1.34 -18.57
N ASN A 73 9.46 1.07 -19.14
CA ASN A 73 8.52 2.09 -19.61
C ASN A 73 9.18 3.15 -20.52
N GLY A 74 10.17 2.71 -21.31
CA GLY A 74 10.92 3.58 -22.21
C GLY A 74 11.98 4.48 -21.55
N GLN A 75 12.29 4.27 -20.28
CA GLN A 75 13.22 5.10 -19.49
C GLN A 75 14.49 4.33 -19.08
N ILE A 76 15.61 5.02 -19.04
CA ILE A 76 16.90 4.66 -18.45
C ILE A 76 17.45 5.91 -17.74
N PRO A 77 17.69 5.89 -16.43
CA PRO A 77 17.30 4.85 -15.45
C PRO A 77 15.81 4.54 -15.44
N MET A 78 15.41 3.42 -14.80
CA MET A 78 14.02 3.02 -14.66
C MET A 78 13.18 4.13 -13.98
N PRO A 79 11.85 4.14 -14.15
CA PRO A 79 10.96 5.11 -13.51
C PRO A 79 11.17 5.20 -12.01
N THR A 80 11.09 6.40 -11.45
CA THR A 80 11.03 6.55 -9.99
C THR A 80 9.71 6.03 -9.46
N LEU A 81 9.77 5.05 -8.55
CA LEU A 81 8.59 4.57 -7.83
C LEU A 81 8.44 5.35 -6.53
N THR A 82 7.22 5.76 -6.21
CA THR A 82 6.92 6.51 -5.00
C THR A 82 5.78 5.88 -4.23
N PHE A 83 6.00 5.58 -2.97
CA PHE A 83 4.99 5.08 -2.03
C PHE A 83 4.98 5.90 -0.76
N THR A 84 3.96 5.73 0.06
CA THR A 84 3.89 6.31 1.40
C THR A 84 3.90 5.18 2.44
N GLU A 85 4.61 5.37 3.53
CA GLU A 85 4.63 4.44 4.66
C GLU A 85 3.21 4.03 5.06
N GLY A 86 3.00 2.72 5.23
CA GLY A 86 1.68 2.11 5.48
C GLY A 86 0.88 1.75 4.23
N ASP A 87 1.27 2.19 3.03
CA ASP A 87 0.65 1.75 1.79
C ASP A 87 1.02 0.29 1.46
N THR A 88 0.26 -0.32 0.57
CA THR A 88 0.63 -1.59 -0.06
C THR A 88 1.12 -1.31 -1.47
N ALA A 89 2.36 -1.69 -1.75
CA ALA A 89 2.90 -1.70 -3.10
C ALA A 89 2.36 -2.92 -3.86
N GLU A 90 1.94 -2.71 -5.11
CA GLU A 90 1.62 -3.77 -6.08
C GLU A 90 2.31 -3.43 -7.38
N ILE A 91 3.35 -4.20 -7.75
CA ILE A 91 4.20 -3.89 -8.88
C ILE A 91 4.18 -5.05 -9.85
N HIS A 92 3.60 -4.80 -11.02
CA HIS A 92 3.49 -5.75 -12.11
C HIS A 92 4.69 -5.57 -13.05
N VAL A 93 5.56 -6.56 -13.12
CA VAL A 93 6.73 -6.56 -14.00
C VAL A 93 6.45 -7.42 -15.23
N HIS A 94 6.28 -6.76 -16.36
CA HIS A 94 6.02 -7.38 -17.66
C HIS A 94 7.34 -7.57 -18.39
N ASN A 95 7.86 -8.78 -18.42
CA ASN A 95 9.11 -9.09 -19.11
C ASN A 95 8.88 -9.22 -20.63
N GLN A 96 9.29 -8.21 -21.38
CA GLN A 96 9.27 -8.22 -22.85
C GLN A 96 10.66 -8.46 -23.46
N LEU A 97 11.64 -8.89 -22.65
CA LEU A 97 12.95 -9.32 -23.10
C LEU A 97 12.87 -10.73 -23.73
N LYS A 98 13.96 -11.13 -24.39
CA LYS A 98 14.18 -12.52 -24.86
C LYS A 98 14.86 -13.40 -23.82
N GLU A 99 15.19 -12.83 -22.66
CA GLU A 99 15.85 -13.48 -21.52
C GLU A 99 15.05 -13.26 -20.25
N SER A 100 15.27 -14.09 -19.25
CA SER A 100 14.64 -13.95 -17.95
C SER A 100 15.16 -12.71 -17.20
N THR A 101 14.35 -12.17 -16.31
CA THR A 101 14.69 -10.99 -15.50
C THR A 101 14.18 -11.16 -14.07
N SER A 102 14.49 -10.19 -13.21
CA SER A 102 13.94 -10.03 -11.86
C SER A 102 14.10 -8.60 -11.43
N LEU A 103 13.38 -8.18 -10.37
CA LEU A 103 13.63 -6.90 -9.70
C LEU A 103 13.80 -7.13 -8.20
N HIS A 104 14.87 -6.57 -7.66
CA HIS A 104 15.18 -6.55 -6.24
C HIS A 104 14.98 -5.14 -5.67
N TRP A 105 14.45 -5.06 -4.46
CA TRP A 105 14.12 -3.84 -3.73
C TRP A 105 15.20 -3.56 -2.69
N HIS A 106 16.23 -2.86 -3.09
CA HIS A 106 17.45 -2.72 -2.31
C HIS A 106 17.24 -1.98 -0.99
N GLY A 107 17.57 -2.64 0.10
CA GLY A 107 17.50 -2.08 1.45
C GLY A 107 16.10 -2.05 2.07
N LEU A 108 15.13 -2.78 1.51
CA LEU A 108 13.80 -2.90 2.11
C LEU A 108 13.68 -4.15 3.00
N TYR A 109 12.91 -4.02 4.07
CA TYR A 109 12.45 -5.15 4.88
C TYR A 109 11.16 -5.71 4.29
N LEU A 110 11.28 -6.86 3.62
CA LEU A 110 10.22 -7.49 2.85
C LEU A 110 9.97 -8.94 3.30
N PRO A 111 8.77 -9.48 3.05
CA PRO A 111 8.59 -10.92 3.03
C PRO A 111 9.55 -11.56 2.02
N ASN A 112 10.26 -12.61 2.40
CA ASN A 112 11.31 -13.25 1.58
C ASN A 112 10.89 -13.51 0.12
N LYS A 113 9.67 -13.98 -0.10
CA LYS A 113 9.13 -14.26 -1.46
C LYS A 113 8.94 -13.03 -2.35
N GLU A 114 9.03 -11.83 -1.81
CA GLU A 114 8.88 -10.56 -2.53
C GLU A 114 10.24 -9.88 -2.79
N ASP A 115 11.35 -10.46 -2.33
CA ASP A 115 12.67 -9.85 -2.36
C ASP A 115 13.33 -9.79 -3.76
N GLY A 116 12.86 -10.60 -4.68
CA GLY A 116 13.25 -10.50 -6.09
C GLY A 116 14.60 -11.11 -6.47
N VAL A 117 15.20 -11.96 -5.60
CA VAL A 117 16.47 -12.62 -5.91
C VAL A 117 16.23 -13.99 -6.59
N PRO A 118 16.61 -14.14 -7.89
CA PRO A 118 16.35 -15.35 -8.64
C PRO A 118 16.95 -16.61 -7.98
N TYR A 119 16.18 -17.70 -8.00
CA TYR A 119 16.52 -19.01 -7.44
C TYR A 119 16.73 -19.06 -5.92
N LEU A 120 16.68 -17.90 -5.25
CA LEU A 120 16.80 -17.82 -3.78
C LEU A 120 15.45 -17.47 -3.13
N THR A 121 14.82 -16.39 -3.58
CA THR A 121 13.55 -15.92 -3.01
C THR A 121 12.36 -16.11 -3.97
N GLN A 122 12.65 -16.23 -5.26
CA GLN A 122 11.65 -16.48 -6.32
C GLN A 122 12.27 -17.16 -7.54
N MET A 123 11.45 -17.66 -8.45
CA MET A 123 11.90 -18.04 -9.80
C MET A 123 12.07 -16.78 -10.67
N PRO A 124 13.00 -16.79 -11.65
CA PRO A 124 13.13 -15.69 -12.61
C PRO A 124 11.80 -15.41 -13.31
N ILE A 125 11.63 -14.17 -13.76
CA ILE A 125 10.50 -13.76 -14.60
C ILE A 125 10.83 -14.12 -16.05
N GLU A 126 10.21 -15.15 -16.58
CA GLU A 126 10.50 -15.65 -17.92
C GLU A 126 10.06 -14.67 -19.02
N PRO A 127 10.62 -14.77 -20.24
CA PRO A 127 10.22 -13.98 -21.39
C PRO A 127 8.71 -14.03 -21.64
N ASN A 128 8.10 -12.88 -21.96
CA ASN A 128 6.67 -12.70 -22.21
C ASN A 128 5.75 -13.12 -21.06
N THR A 129 6.26 -13.14 -19.82
CA THR A 129 5.46 -13.37 -18.62
C THR A 129 5.40 -12.11 -17.75
N THR A 130 4.49 -12.13 -16.81
CA THR A 130 4.32 -11.07 -15.80
C THR A 130 4.47 -11.66 -14.41
N HIS A 131 5.26 -11.00 -13.58
CA HIS A 131 5.33 -11.27 -12.14
C HIS A 131 4.74 -10.11 -11.35
N VAL A 132 4.06 -10.41 -10.24
CA VAL A 132 3.45 -9.39 -9.38
C VAL A 132 4.10 -9.43 -8.01
N TYR A 133 4.81 -8.37 -7.66
CA TYR A 133 5.30 -8.13 -6.31
C TYR A 133 4.23 -7.41 -5.51
N ARG A 134 3.96 -7.90 -4.29
CA ARG A 134 2.97 -7.27 -3.42
C ARG A 134 3.40 -7.28 -1.97
N PHE A 135 3.73 -6.11 -1.43
CA PHE A 135 4.22 -5.98 -0.07
C PHE A 135 3.79 -4.66 0.58
N LYS A 136 3.80 -4.65 1.91
CA LYS A 136 3.49 -3.46 2.69
C LYS A 136 4.72 -2.57 2.83
N ILE A 137 4.55 -1.27 2.68
CA ILE A 137 5.61 -0.28 2.91
C ILE A 137 5.67 0.01 4.42
N ILE A 138 6.73 -0.45 5.07
CA ILE A 138 6.94 -0.29 6.52
C ILE A 138 8.14 0.59 6.85
N GLN A 139 8.78 1.14 5.83
CA GLN A 139 9.96 2.01 5.91
C GLN A 139 9.68 3.31 5.20
N ASN A 140 10.52 4.30 5.46
CA ASN A 140 10.58 5.56 4.72
C ASN A 140 12.04 5.87 4.35
N GLY A 141 12.24 6.81 3.43
CA GLY A 141 13.56 7.21 2.95
C GLY A 141 13.74 7.06 1.44
N THR A 142 14.96 7.30 0.99
CA THR A 142 15.35 7.12 -0.40
C THR A 142 16.08 5.80 -0.55
N HIS A 143 15.53 4.95 -1.38
CA HIS A 143 16.02 3.63 -1.73
C HIS A 143 16.17 3.53 -3.25
N TRP A 144 16.54 2.37 -3.74
CA TRP A 144 16.60 2.06 -5.16
C TRP A 144 16.14 0.64 -5.44
N TYR A 145 15.86 0.33 -6.67
CA TYR A 145 15.51 -1.01 -7.13
C TYR A 145 16.23 -1.31 -8.44
N HIS A 146 16.55 -2.56 -8.67
CA HIS A 146 17.36 -2.95 -9.82
C HIS A 146 17.15 -4.42 -10.20
N SER A 147 17.60 -4.80 -11.40
CA SER A 147 17.63 -6.21 -11.77
C SER A 147 18.65 -6.97 -10.93
N HIS A 148 18.30 -8.20 -10.59
CA HIS A 148 19.22 -9.15 -9.97
C HIS A 148 19.53 -10.33 -10.92
N SER A 149 19.46 -10.08 -12.24
CA SER A 149 19.67 -11.07 -13.31
C SER A 149 20.83 -10.65 -14.20
N GLY A 150 21.90 -11.45 -14.21
CA GLY A 150 23.08 -11.21 -15.04
C GLY A 150 23.66 -9.78 -14.90
N LEU A 151 23.88 -9.12 -16.03
CA LEU A 151 24.39 -7.74 -16.10
C LEU A 151 23.31 -6.72 -16.49
N GLN A 152 22.04 -7.03 -16.25
CA GLN A 152 20.92 -6.17 -16.66
C GLN A 152 20.91 -4.83 -15.91
N GLU A 153 21.34 -4.81 -14.64
CA GLU A 153 21.52 -3.57 -13.87
C GLU A 153 22.48 -2.63 -14.59
N GLN A 154 23.64 -3.12 -15.02
CA GLN A 154 24.69 -2.31 -15.65
C GLN A 154 24.29 -1.74 -17.01
N ILE A 155 23.30 -2.33 -17.67
CA ILE A 155 22.81 -1.87 -18.96
C ILE A 155 21.44 -1.17 -18.91
N GLY A 156 21.02 -0.72 -17.69
CA GLY A 156 19.91 0.22 -17.56
C GLY A 156 18.83 -0.16 -16.56
N MET A 157 18.83 -1.37 -16.01
CA MET A 157 17.78 -1.82 -15.09
C MET A 157 18.07 -1.43 -13.63
N TYR A 158 18.10 -0.15 -13.35
CA TYR A 158 18.15 0.43 -12.00
C TYR A 158 17.29 1.69 -11.93
N GLY A 159 16.72 1.99 -10.78
CA GLY A 159 15.84 3.14 -10.60
C GLY A 159 15.64 3.54 -9.14
N SER A 160 15.18 4.75 -8.92
CA SER A 160 14.93 5.29 -7.59
C SER A 160 13.62 4.77 -7.00
N LEU A 161 13.63 4.54 -5.69
CA LEU A 161 12.47 4.12 -4.91
C LEU A 161 12.32 5.07 -3.72
N ILE A 162 11.29 5.91 -3.75
CA ILE A 162 11.06 6.95 -2.75
C ILE A 162 9.92 6.50 -1.82
N LEU A 163 10.23 6.31 -0.57
CA LEU A 163 9.28 5.95 0.47
C LEU A 163 9.03 7.18 1.35
N LYS A 164 7.89 7.82 1.14
CA LYS A 164 7.48 9.01 1.91
C LYS A 164 7.01 8.60 3.29
N LYS A 165 7.41 9.35 4.32
CA LYS A 165 6.83 9.21 5.65
C LYS A 165 5.35 9.62 5.61
N ARG A 166 4.49 8.91 6.35
CA ARG A 166 3.05 9.22 6.36
C ARG A 166 2.72 10.47 7.17
N GLU A 167 3.42 10.68 8.27
CA GLU A 167 3.27 11.85 9.12
C GLU A 167 4.38 12.85 8.84
N ASP A 168 4.07 14.14 8.89
CA ASP A 168 5.08 15.19 8.81
C ASP A 168 6.04 15.04 10.01
N ASP A 169 7.28 14.67 9.74
CA ASP A 169 8.33 14.64 10.74
C ASP A 169 8.90 16.05 10.88
N PRO A 170 8.73 16.72 12.03
CA PRO A 170 9.25 18.07 12.24
C PRO A 170 10.78 18.13 12.19
N THR A 171 11.47 16.98 12.31
CA THR A 171 12.92 16.87 12.16
C THR A 171 13.35 16.73 10.70
N PHE A 172 12.42 16.47 9.78
CA PHE A 172 12.71 16.34 8.36
C PHE A 172 12.89 17.74 7.74
N ARG A 173 14.09 18.08 7.37
CA ARG A 173 14.38 19.34 6.66
C ARG A 173 13.87 19.23 5.21
N LYS A 174 12.77 19.93 4.89
CA LYS A 174 12.32 20.13 3.50
C LYS A 174 13.49 20.73 2.71
N GLY A 175 14.05 20.00 1.76
CA GLY A 175 15.13 20.48 0.90
C GLY A 175 16.39 19.62 0.88
N MET A 176 16.49 18.57 1.68
CA MET A 176 17.52 17.54 1.51
C MET A 176 17.02 16.41 0.59
N THR A 177 16.59 16.79 -0.61
CA THR A 177 16.48 15.83 -1.71
C THR A 177 17.83 15.84 -2.42
N ILE A 178 18.58 14.76 -2.27
CA ILE A 178 19.78 14.52 -3.08
C ILE A 178 19.34 14.20 -4.50
#